data_7cdc37f67726224b69f046a07cf27e77
#
_entry.id   7cdc37f67726224b69f046a07cf27e77
#
_cell.length_a   1.000
_cell.length_b   1.000
_cell.length_c   1.000
_cell.angle_alpha   90.00
_cell.angle_beta   90.00
_cell.angle_gamma   90.00
#
_symmetry.space_group_name_H-M   'P 1'
#
loop_
_entity.id
_entity.type
_entity.pdbx_description
1 polymer ?
#
loop_
_entity_poly.entity_id
_entity_poly.type
_entity_poly.pdbx_seq_one_letter_code
_entity_poly.pdbx_strand_id
1 'polypeptide(L)'
;MEFILPGALTGSCPAWPPDVFAVAATLMRRTGSYVRCLATGGKSAVSLLDERWPGRAEAIGGAWRRAICAALKEHAGSGKTSLESALLRATLPPSVTQAWSTLCNRAGTSFGSCTADDALTRSLLELSGYADEASWSIGLESAGDEQDEYGQAAQLFLALNDKQSFCHRVHPQRARVLGKKHTPQQGLTLRSLTHHLSLCMPWEVEPLWFDLDSARLDDVLNLLLLPWPLEVKATDFQCVNSGSGLSELRGDSLFEYSRPSRPDSEVERWVLDAIERAKRQVSKLHAVVLPELALTRSEWKIAEAVAIRSGVMLISGIIDDTDDKSGLPMNSCRIQMMSLPTRPGAETVAAAPPPAFRQAKHHRWCLDRHQVLQYDLGGQLPSALRCWENSHIGDRRIFFAHLGGWLTFSVLICEDLARQDPIADVLRSVGPNLVIALLMDGPQLAARWPARYASVLADDPGSSVLTLTSLGMCQRSRPVGGGGAGSRVIALWKDKLYGTRELELPEGCDACVLSLARDTREEYTADGRSDGKATEVTVYSGFFPVPAGSARNP
;
A
#
# COMPACT_ATOMS: atom_id res chain seq x y z
N MET A 1 -12.91 -23.48 12.88
CA MET A 1 -11.63 -23.96 12.32
C MET A 1 -11.81 -24.63 10.97
N GLU A 2 -12.73 -25.61 10.86
CA GLU A 2 -13.01 -26.35 9.63
C GLU A 2 -13.36 -25.47 8.42
N PHE A 3 -14.02 -24.34 8.65
CA PHE A 3 -14.32 -23.37 7.58
C PHE A 3 -13.04 -22.69 7.04
N ILE A 4 -12.04 -22.45 7.89
CA ILE A 4 -10.80 -21.76 7.50
C ILE A 4 -9.85 -22.75 6.82
N LEU A 5 -9.65 -23.90 7.43
CA LEU A 5 -8.79 -24.97 6.96
C LEU A 5 -9.55 -26.30 7.01
N PRO A 6 -10.09 -26.80 5.88
CA PRO A 6 -10.77 -28.08 5.82
C PRO A 6 -9.86 -29.20 6.29
N GLY A 7 -10.42 -30.13 7.09
CA GLY A 7 -9.66 -31.21 7.71
C GLY A 7 -8.86 -30.78 8.96
N ALA A 8 -8.97 -29.53 9.42
CA ALA A 8 -8.21 -29.01 10.57
C ALA A 8 -8.56 -29.72 11.89
N LEU A 9 -9.80 -30.19 12.05
CA LEU A 9 -10.24 -30.86 13.29
C LEU A 9 -9.71 -32.29 13.42
N THR A 10 -9.37 -32.92 12.33
CA THR A 10 -8.92 -34.34 12.26
C THR A 10 -7.47 -34.47 11.80
N GLY A 11 -6.84 -33.33 11.40
CA GLY A 11 -5.50 -33.30 10.81
C GLY A 11 -4.39 -32.94 11.78
N SER A 12 -3.18 -33.32 11.40
CA SER A 12 -1.96 -32.85 12.05
C SER A 12 -1.80 -31.33 11.87
N CYS A 13 -1.01 -30.70 12.74
CA CYS A 13 -0.64 -29.28 12.60
C CYS A 13 -0.04 -29.03 11.20
N PRO A 14 -0.50 -28.01 10.46
CA PRO A 14 0.14 -27.61 9.21
C PRO A 14 1.61 -27.29 9.45
N ALA A 15 2.48 -27.78 8.58
CA ALA A 15 3.89 -27.51 8.70
C ALA A 15 4.23 -26.05 8.30
N TRP A 16 3.49 -25.48 7.35
CA TRP A 16 3.73 -24.14 6.83
C TRP A 16 3.19 -23.04 7.77
N PRO A 17 4.05 -22.16 8.33
CA PRO A 17 3.66 -21.22 9.36
C PRO A 17 2.51 -20.27 8.98
N PRO A 18 2.45 -19.68 7.74
CA PRO A 18 1.33 -18.84 7.35
C PRO A 18 -0.04 -19.52 7.42
N ASP A 19 -0.14 -20.83 7.19
CA ASP A 19 -1.42 -21.55 7.33
C ASP A 19 -1.88 -21.61 8.80
N VAL A 20 -0.95 -21.85 9.72
CA VAL A 20 -1.24 -21.87 11.16
C VAL A 20 -1.60 -20.47 11.64
N PHE A 21 -0.87 -19.46 11.17
CA PHE A 21 -1.18 -18.05 11.45
C PHE A 21 -2.59 -17.68 10.96
N ALA A 22 -2.95 -18.06 9.73
CA ALA A 22 -4.28 -17.80 9.17
C ALA A 22 -5.40 -18.35 10.08
N VAL A 23 -5.24 -19.57 10.59
CA VAL A 23 -6.22 -20.17 11.49
C VAL A 23 -6.26 -19.44 12.83
N ALA A 24 -5.12 -19.28 13.48
CA ALA A 24 -5.05 -18.69 14.82
C ALA A 24 -5.49 -17.21 14.83
N ALA A 25 -5.00 -16.41 13.90
CA ALA A 25 -5.34 -14.99 13.78
C ALA A 25 -6.83 -14.78 13.41
N THR A 26 -7.38 -15.62 12.52
CA THR A 26 -8.83 -15.54 12.19
C THR A 26 -9.70 -15.86 13.41
N LEU A 27 -9.34 -16.86 14.17
CA LEU A 27 -10.08 -17.21 15.39
C LEU A 27 -9.94 -16.10 16.44
N MET A 28 -8.75 -15.56 16.67
CA MET A 28 -8.56 -14.41 17.56
C MET A 28 -9.37 -13.19 17.14
N ARG A 29 -9.42 -12.86 15.85
CA ARG A 29 -10.22 -11.76 15.32
C ARG A 29 -11.71 -11.97 15.57
N ARG A 30 -12.22 -13.18 15.31
CA ARG A 30 -13.64 -13.50 15.48
C ARG A 30 -14.10 -13.56 16.94
N THR A 31 -13.22 -13.99 17.82
CA THR A 31 -13.52 -14.11 19.26
C THR A 31 -13.16 -12.86 20.05
N GLY A 32 -12.33 -11.97 19.50
CA GLY A 32 -11.77 -10.83 20.23
C GLY A 32 -10.75 -11.24 21.31
N SER A 33 -10.31 -12.49 21.35
CA SER A 33 -9.46 -13.02 22.44
C SER A 33 -8.08 -12.35 22.51
N TYR A 34 -7.62 -11.73 21.43
CA TYR A 34 -6.34 -11.01 21.39
C TYR A 34 -6.22 -9.86 22.41
N VAL A 35 -7.35 -9.27 22.83
CA VAL A 35 -7.33 -8.20 23.84
C VAL A 35 -6.80 -8.68 25.19
N ARG A 36 -6.77 -9.97 25.43
CA ARG A 36 -6.27 -10.57 26.67
C ARG A 36 -4.75 -10.75 26.71
N CYS A 37 -4.03 -10.43 25.66
CA CYS A 37 -2.56 -10.50 25.66
C CYS A 37 -1.94 -9.47 26.59
N LEU A 38 -2.62 -8.35 26.86
CA LEU A 38 -2.20 -7.34 27.81
C LEU A 38 -2.96 -7.48 29.12
N ALA A 39 -2.22 -7.55 30.23
CA ALA A 39 -2.82 -7.49 31.56
C ALA A 39 -3.30 -6.06 31.85
N THR A 40 -4.61 -5.86 31.98
CA THR A 40 -5.18 -4.64 32.55
C THR A 40 -5.32 -4.83 34.06
N GLY A 41 -4.89 -3.87 34.87
CA GLY A 41 -4.89 -3.98 36.32
C GLY A 41 -6.23 -4.45 36.90
N GLY A 42 -6.21 -5.48 37.73
CA GLY A 42 -7.37 -6.07 38.42
C GLY A 42 -7.25 -7.59 38.60
N LYS A 43 -8.02 -8.14 39.51
CA LYS A 43 -7.96 -9.58 39.89
C LYS A 43 -8.32 -10.55 38.75
N SER A 44 -8.88 -10.07 37.65
CA SER A 44 -9.24 -10.87 36.47
C SER A 44 -8.25 -10.72 35.30
N ALA A 45 -7.23 -9.89 35.43
CA ALA A 45 -6.23 -9.71 34.41
C ALA A 45 -5.19 -10.82 34.51
N VAL A 46 -5.32 -11.82 33.65
CA VAL A 46 -4.31 -12.89 33.53
C VAL A 46 -3.37 -12.49 32.42
N SER A 47 -2.10 -12.25 32.72
CA SER A 47 -1.07 -12.24 31.70
C SER A 47 -0.97 -13.65 31.12
N LEU A 48 -1.44 -13.85 29.90
CA LEU A 48 -1.33 -15.13 29.22
C LEU A 48 0.11 -15.42 28.75
N LEU A 49 0.91 -14.36 28.61
CA LEU A 49 2.30 -14.38 28.19
C LEU A 49 3.17 -13.87 29.34
N ASP A 50 4.20 -14.60 29.67
CA ASP A 50 5.14 -14.25 30.75
C ASP A 50 6.33 -13.43 30.21
N GLU A 51 7.21 -12.94 31.10
CA GLU A 51 8.40 -12.16 30.76
C GLU A 51 9.38 -12.90 29.84
N ARG A 52 9.32 -14.23 29.79
CA ARG A 52 10.17 -15.07 28.92
C ARG A 52 9.52 -15.29 27.54
N TRP A 53 8.33 -14.78 27.35
CA TRP A 53 7.59 -14.96 26.09
C TRP A 53 8.38 -14.52 24.86
N PRO A 54 8.99 -13.31 24.80
CA PRO A 54 9.70 -12.87 23.61
C PRO A 54 10.79 -13.85 23.18
N GLY A 55 11.70 -14.18 24.07
CA GLY A 55 12.80 -15.12 23.76
C GLY A 55 12.32 -16.55 23.47
N ARG A 56 11.21 -16.98 24.10
CA ARG A 56 10.60 -18.30 23.81
C ARG A 56 9.98 -18.30 22.41
N ALA A 57 9.28 -17.25 22.02
CA ALA A 57 8.67 -17.15 20.70
C ALA A 57 9.73 -17.15 19.60
N GLU A 58 10.76 -16.37 19.73
CA GLU A 58 11.91 -16.32 18.82
C GLU A 58 12.59 -17.70 18.68
N ALA A 59 12.91 -18.35 19.82
CA ALA A 59 13.58 -19.64 19.81
C ALA A 59 12.75 -20.73 19.11
N ILE A 60 11.43 -20.78 19.38
CA ILE A 60 10.51 -21.77 18.81
C ILE A 60 10.23 -21.45 17.34
N GLY A 61 9.98 -20.19 16.98
CA GLY A 61 9.77 -19.76 15.60
C GLY A 61 11.00 -20.02 14.74
N GLY A 62 12.19 -19.67 15.23
CA GLY A 62 13.46 -19.97 14.55
C GLY A 62 13.72 -21.48 14.38
N ALA A 63 13.38 -22.30 15.39
CA ALA A 63 13.47 -23.75 15.27
C ALA A 63 12.49 -24.29 14.21
N TRP A 64 11.27 -23.76 14.17
CA TRP A 64 10.27 -24.12 13.16
C TRP A 64 10.77 -23.78 11.75
N ARG A 65 11.24 -22.53 11.53
CA ARG A 65 11.83 -22.13 10.24
C ARG A 65 12.97 -23.04 9.81
N ARG A 66 13.92 -23.33 10.71
CA ARG A 66 15.03 -24.26 10.40
C ARG A 66 14.55 -25.66 9.99
N ALA A 67 13.51 -26.18 10.63
CA ALA A 67 12.93 -27.47 10.27
C ALA A 67 12.33 -27.45 8.86
N ILE A 68 11.64 -26.36 8.48
CA ILE A 68 11.13 -26.15 7.13
C ILE A 68 12.28 -26.07 6.12
N CYS A 69 13.28 -25.22 6.35
CA CYS A 69 14.43 -25.05 5.45
C CYS A 69 15.16 -26.39 5.24
N ALA A 70 15.36 -27.17 6.29
CA ALA A 70 15.98 -28.50 6.17
C ALA A 70 15.17 -29.43 5.27
N ALA A 71 13.84 -29.48 5.46
CA ALA A 71 12.95 -30.32 4.64
C ALA A 71 12.91 -29.86 3.17
N LEU A 72 12.98 -28.54 2.91
CA LEU A 72 13.03 -27.97 1.56
C LEU A 72 14.36 -28.27 0.86
N LYS A 73 15.49 -28.17 1.58
CA LYS A 73 16.83 -28.53 1.06
C LYS A 73 16.92 -30.00 0.62
N GLU A 74 16.41 -30.91 1.45
CA GLU A 74 16.34 -32.34 1.11
C GLU A 74 15.50 -32.58 -0.13
N HIS A 75 14.41 -31.79 -0.30
CA HIS A 75 13.57 -31.85 -1.49
C HIS A 75 14.31 -31.41 -2.76
N ALA A 76 14.98 -30.26 -2.72
CA ALA A 76 15.73 -29.73 -3.87
C ALA A 76 16.78 -30.73 -4.37
N GLY A 77 17.41 -31.50 -3.46
CA GLY A 77 18.39 -32.54 -3.80
C GLY A 77 17.80 -33.83 -4.38
N SER A 78 16.50 -34.12 -4.17
CA SER A 78 15.92 -35.44 -4.49
C SER A 78 15.23 -35.53 -5.86
N GLY A 79 14.89 -34.41 -6.50
CA GLY A 79 14.31 -34.33 -7.86
C GLY A 79 12.97 -35.05 -8.10
N LYS A 80 12.34 -35.66 -7.07
CA LYS A 80 11.19 -36.58 -7.21
C LYS A 80 10.00 -36.36 -6.30
N THR A 81 10.08 -35.46 -5.33
CA THR A 81 8.99 -35.23 -4.34
C THR A 81 8.31 -33.88 -4.55
N SER A 82 7.00 -33.78 -4.31
CA SER A 82 6.30 -32.50 -4.35
C SER A 82 6.70 -31.63 -3.13
N LEU A 83 6.62 -30.32 -3.26
CA LEU A 83 6.85 -29.36 -2.17
C LEU A 83 5.98 -29.68 -0.94
N GLU A 84 4.74 -30.09 -1.15
CA GLU A 84 3.84 -30.54 -0.08
C GLU A 84 4.40 -31.73 0.68
N SER A 85 4.93 -32.73 -0.02
CA SER A 85 5.57 -33.90 0.59
C SER A 85 6.83 -33.53 1.37
N ALA A 86 7.57 -32.48 0.96
CA ALA A 86 8.69 -31.94 1.72
C ALA A 86 8.21 -31.32 3.04
N LEU A 87 7.19 -30.45 2.98
CA LEU A 87 6.63 -29.82 4.16
C LEU A 87 6.09 -30.84 5.18
N LEU A 88 5.44 -31.92 4.71
CA LEU A 88 4.93 -32.98 5.59
C LEU A 88 6.03 -33.74 6.35
N ARG A 89 7.27 -33.69 5.89
CA ARG A 89 8.43 -34.30 6.58
C ARG A 89 9.08 -33.40 7.60
N ALA A 90 8.77 -32.10 7.62
CA ALA A 90 9.33 -31.17 8.58
C ALA A 90 8.93 -31.56 10.01
N THR A 91 9.92 -31.75 10.88
CA THR A 91 9.69 -32.05 12.31
C THR A 91 9.40 -30.75 13.06
N LEU A 92 8.12 -30.54 13.37
CA LEU A 92 7.67 -29.33 14.06
C LEU A 92 8.13 -29.31 15.52
N PRO A 93 8.43 -28.12 16.09
CA PRO A 93 8.71 -28.00 17.51
C PRO A 93 7.56 -28.53 18.38
N PRO A 94 7.85 -29.26 19.47
CA PRO A 94 6.80 -29.82 20.35
C PRO A 94 5.81 -28.77 20.87
N SER A 95 6.26 -27.53 21.15
CA SER A 95 5.41 -26.43 21.61
C SER A 95 4.35 -26.05 20.57
N VAL A 96 4.69 -26.07 19.28
CA VAL A 96 3.75 -25.77 18.18
C VAL A 96 2.68 -26.87 18.09
N THR A 97 3.10 -28.14 18.09
CA THR A 97 2.16 -29.26 18.01
C THR A 97 1.28 -29.39 19.25
N GLN A 98 1.79 -29.06 20.44
CA GLN A 98 1.02 -29.02 21.68
C GLN A 98 -0.03 -27.89 21.66
N ALA A 99 0.33 -26.68 21.26
CA ALA A 99 -0.60 -25.57 21.14
C ALA A 99 -1.69 -25.86 20.09
N TRP A 100 -1.30 -26.48 18.96
CA TRP A 100 -2.25 -26.93 17.94
C TRP A 100 -3.21 -28.01 18.46
N SER A 101 -2.71 -29.00 19.19
CA SER A 101 -3.54 -30.04 19.81
C SER A 101 -4.53 -29.45 20.81
N THR A 102 -4.10 -28.47 21.63
CA THR A 102 -4.99 -27.76 22.56
C THR A 102 -6.10 -27.02 21.82
N LEU A 103 -5.76 -26.35 20.71
CA LEU A 103 -6.74 -25.68 19.83
C LEU A 103 -7.74 -26.69 19.26
N CYS A 104 -7.29 -27.84 18.75
CA CYS A 104 -8.16 -28.88 18.19
C CYS A 104 -9.11 -29.46 19.25
N ASN A 105 -8.59 -29.75 20.46
CA ASN A 105 -9.40 -30.31 21.55
C ASN A 105 -10.48 -29.34 22.05
N ARG A 106 -10.33 -28.04 21.77
CA ARG A 106 -11.29 -26.98 22.14
C ARG A 106 -12.10 -26.43 20.97
N ALA A 107 -12.04 -27.07 19.82
CA ALA A 107 -12.72 -26.64 18.60
C ALA A 107 -14.26 -26.57 18.74
N GLY A 108 -14.84 -27.28 19.69
CA GLY A 108 -16.28 -27.24 20.03
C GLY A 108 -16.70 -26.10 20.96
N THR A 109 -15.76 -25.28 21.47
CA THR A 109 -16.08 -24.14 22.35
C THR A 109 -16.87 -23.09 21.58
N SER A 110 -17.97 -22.60 22.16
CA SER A 110 -18.77 -21.54 21.55
C SER A 110 -17.98 -20.23 21.49
N PHE A 111 -18.20 -19.41 20.47
CA PHE A 111 -17.52 -18.11 20.33
C PHE A 111 -17.67 -17.21 21.59
N GLY A 112 -18.85 -17.19 22.21
CA GLY A 112 -19.09 -16.44 23.42
C GLY A 112 -18.27 -16.90 24.63
N SER A 113 -17.85 -18.18 24.65
CA SER A 113 -17.04 -18.74 25.75
C SER A 113 -15.54 -18.71 25.46
N CYS A 114 -15.13 -18.45 24.22
CA CYS A 114 -13.72 -18.51 23.83
C CYS A 114 -12.85 -17.47 24.58
N THR A 115 -13.38 -16.29 24.83
CA THR A 115 -12.67 -15.23 25.57
C THR A 115 -12.46 -15.57 27.05
N ALA A 116 -13.26 -16.46 27.62
CA ALA A 116 -13.11 -16.93 28.99
C ALA A 116 -12.21 -18.18 29.11
N ASP A 117 -11.86 -18.81 28.00
CA ASP A 117 -10.99 -19.98 27.97
C ASP A 117 -9.51 -19.58 27.83
N ASP A 118 -8.81 -19.58 28.98
CA ASP A 118 -7.39 -19.19 29.04
C ASP A 118 -6.48 -20.10 28.23
N ALA A 119 -6.74 -21.40 28.23
CA ALA A 119 -5.92 -22.35 27.49
C ALA A 119 -6.08 -22.19 25.99
N LEU A 120 -7.30 -21.96 25.51
CA LEU A 120 -7.56 -21.67 24.11
C LEU A 120 -6.91 -20.36 23.69
N THR A 121 -7.14 -19.28 24.45
CA THR A 121 -6.58 -17.97 24.15
C THR A 121 -5.04 -18.01 24.14
N ARG A 122 -4.43 -18.66 25.12
CA ARG A 122 -2.98 -18.87 25.16
C ARG A 122 -2.48 -19.61 23.92
N SER A 123 -3.12 -20.71 23.55
CA SER A 123 -2.73 -21.48 22.36
C SER A 123 -2.84 -20.68 21.06
N LEU A 124 -3.86 -19.84 20.93
CA LEU A 124 -4.01 -18.95 19.76
C LEU A 124 -2.91 -17.90 19.69
N LEU A 125 -2.56 -17.26 20.82
CA LEU A 125 -1.48 -16.28 20.90
C LEU A 125 -0.12 -16.94 20.63
N GLU A 126 0.14 -18.11 21.21
CA GLU A 126 1.38 -18.86 21.01
C GLU A 126 1.53 -19.28 19.53
N LEU A 127 0.49 -19.87 18.92
CA LEU A 127 0.52 -20.26 17.51
C LEU A 127 0.75 -19.06 16.58
N SER A 128 0.08 -17.93 16.85
CA SER A 128 0.27 -16.71 16.06
C SER A 128 1.69 -16.16 16.20
N GLY A 129 2.21 -16.07 17.42
CA GLY A 129 3.54 -15.57 17.68
C GLY A 129 4.65 -16.48 17.13
N TYR A 130 4.54 -17.80 17.31
CA TYR A 130 5.51 -18.76 16.76
C TYR A 130 5.50 -18.77 15.22
N ALA A 131 4.32 -18.67 14.61
CA ALA A 131 4.20 -18.62 13.15
C ALA A 131 4.75 -17.30 12.58
N ASP A 132 4.53 -16.19 13.28
CA ASP A 132 5.07 -14.88 12.92
C ASP A 132 6.62 -14.90 12.94
N GLU A 133 7.22 -15.38 14.05
CA GLU A 133 8.68 -15.51 14.16
C GLU A 133 9.28 -16.50 13.15
N ALA A 134 8.55 -17.59 12.83
CA ALA A 134 8.98 -18.54 11.81
C ALA A 134 8.92 -17.95 10.40
N SER A 135 8.14 -16.89 10.21
CA SER A 135 7.95 -16.22 8.92
C SER A 135 8.81 -14.97 8.76
N TRP A 136 9.85 -14.85 9.57
CA TRP A 136 10.83 -13.77 9.44
C TRP A 136 11.25 -13.57 7.97
N SER A 137 11.30 -12.31 7.51
CA SER A 137 11.70 -11.95 6.14
C SER A 137 10.78 -12.49 5.03
N ILE A 138 9.50 -12.81 5.34
CA ILE A 138 8.56 -13.28 4.31
C ILE A 138 8.08 -12.10 3.44
N GLY A 139 8.25 -12.23 2.13
CA GLY A 139 7.50 -11.48 1.12
C GLY A 139 7.98 -10.09 0.74
N LEU A 140 8.60 -9.31 1.60
CA LEU A 140 8.97 -7.92 1.32
C LEU A 140 10.44 -7.58 1.62
N GLU A 141 11.20 -8.51 2.13
CA GLU A 141 12.62 -8.35 2.38
C GLU A 141 13.38 -9.46 1.67
N SER A 142 14.38 -9.10 0.88
CA SER A 142 15.31 -10.08 0.37
C SER A 142 16.17 -10.55 1.54
N ALA A 143 16.13 -11.82 1.81
CA ALA A 143 17.18 -12.45 2.54
C ALA A 143 18.44 -12.36 1.69
N GLY A 144 19.44 -11.59 2.10
CA GLY A 144 20.70 -11.36 1.39
C GLY A 144 21.24 -12.51 0.52
N ASP A 145 22.45 -12.46 0.05
CA ASP A 145 23.06 -13.29 -1.01
C ASP A 145 22.92 -14.83 -0.94
N GLU A 146 22.24 -15.41 0.05
CA GLU A 146 21.98 -16.84 0.15
C GLU A 146 20.59 -17.17 -0.40
N GLN A 147 20.53 -18.20 -1.25
CA GLN A 147 19.28 -18.81 -1.71
C GLN A 147 18.48 -19.29 -0.49
N ASP A 148 17.53 -18.46 -0.02
CA ASP A 148 16.65 -18.83 1.08
C ASP A 148 15.51 -19.70 0.52
N GLU A 149 15.58 -21.00 0.72
CA GLU A 149 14.55 -21.96 0.30
C GLU A 149 13.18 -21.62 0.89
N TYR A 150 13.15 -21.02 2.07
CA TYR A 150 11.92 -20.57 2.71
C TYR A 150 11.28 -19.41 1.92
N GLY A 151 12.08 -18.42 1.52
CA GLY A 151 11.62 -17.30 0.69
C GLY A 151 11.13 -17.77 -0.67
N GLN A 152 11.84 -18.71 -1.31
CA GLN A 152 11.41 -19.30 -2.59
C GLN A 152 10.07 -20.04 -2.46
N ALA A 153 9.87 -20.84 -1.40
CA ALA A 153 8.61 -21.50 -1.14
C ALA A 153 7.47 -20.49 -0.88
N ALA A 154 7.76 -19.42 -0.14
CA ALA A 154 6.80 -18.34 0.11
C ALA A 154 6.36 -17.66 -1.19
N GLN A 155 7.29 -17.32 -2.07
CA GLN A 155 6.99 -16.73 -3.37
C GLN A 155 6.19 -17.68 -4.27
N LEU A 156 6.52 -18.97 -4.24
CA LEU A 156 5.74 -19.99 -4.97
C LEU A 156 4.30 -20.05 -4.47
N PHE A 157 4.07 -20.11 -3.15
CA PHE A 157 2.71 -20.12 -2.60
C PHE A 157 1.95 -18.83 -2.89
N LEU A 158 2.64 -17.69 -2.82
CA LEU A 158 2.05 -16.42 -3.23
C LEU A 158 1.62 -16.45 -4.71
N ALA A 159 2.45 -16.99 -5.58
CA ALA A 159 2.14 -17.14 -7.01
C ALA A 159 0.97 -18.11 -7.26
N LEU A 160 0.92 -19.25 -6.55
CA LEU A 160 -0.18 -20.24 -6.64
C LEU A 160 -1.52 -19.69 -6.14
N ASN A 161 -1.50 -18.68 -5.29
CA ASN A 161 -2.68 -17.97 -4.78
C ASN A 161 -2.93 -16.63 -5.48
N ASP A 162 -2.55 -16.51 -6.75
CA ASP A 162 -2.73 -15.28 -7.55
C ASP A 162 -2.19 -14.02 -6.83
N LYS A 163 -1.08 -14.16 -6.12
CA LYS A 163 -0.42 -13.13 -5.30
C LYS A 163 -1.27 -12.57 -4.15
N GLN A 164 -2.29 -13.30 -3.74
CA GLN A 164 -3.23 -12.84 -2.69
C GLN A 164 -2.89 -13.32 -1.29
N SER A 165 -2.09 -14.36 -1.11
CA SER A 165 -1.78 -14.94 0.20
C SER A 165 -0.52 -15.79 0.16
N PHE A 166 0.26 -15.77 1.26
CA PHE A 166 1.39 -16.68 1.48
C PHE A 166 0.98 -18.06 1.99
N CYS A 167 -0.30 -18.31 2.20
CA CYS A 167 -0.78 -19.61 2.65
C CYS A 167 -0.57 -20.68 1.59
N HIS A 168 -0.31 -21.92 2.04
CA HIS A 168 -0.29 -23.11 1.19
C HIS A 168 -1.65 -23.80 1.14
N ARG A 169 -2.30 -24.00 2.29
CA ARG A 169 -3.52 -24.78 2.43
C ARG A 169 -4.78 -23.95 2.68
N VAL A 170 -4.62 -22.73 3.19
CA VAL A 170 -5.75 -21.83 3.44
C VAL A 170 -6.03 -21.01 2.18
N HIS A 171 -7.21 -21.22 1.60
CA HIS A 171 -7.61 -20.51 0.39
C HIS A 171 -7.80 -19.00 0.66
N PRO A 172 -7.34 -18.09 -0.23
CA PRO A 172 -7.42 -16.63 -0.03
C PRO A 172 -8.82 -16.09 0.29
N GLN A 173 -9.87 -16.69 -0.26
CA GLN A 173 -11.26 -16.30 0.04
C GLN A 173 -11.68 -16.60 1.49
N ARG A 174 -10.95 -17.41 2.23
CA ARG A 174 -11.24 -17.74 3.63
C ARG A 174 -10.44 -16.93 4.61
N ALA A 175 -9.15 -16.75 4.32
CA ALA A 175 -8.23 -15.88 5.04
C ALA A 175 -7.00 -15.63 4.17
N ARG A 176 -6.52 -14.40 4.14
CA ARG A 176 -5.29 -14.03 3.45
C ARG A 176 -4.22 -13.66 4.47
N VAL A 177 -3.03 -14.18 4.27
CA VAL A 177 -1.85 -13.81 5.03
C VAL A 177 -0.89 -13.10 4.10
N LEU A 178 -0.59 -11.86 4.42
CA LEU A 178 0.32 -11.00 3.67
C LEU A 178 1.58 -10.74 4.49
N GLY A 179 2.67 -10.43 3.80
CA GLY A 179 3.85 -9.88 4.42
C GLY A 179 3.56 -8.49 4.98
N LYS A 180 4.24 -8.13 6.06
CA LYS A 180 4.01 -6.91 6.81
C LYS A 180 5.31 -6.11 6.93
N LYS A 181 5.23 -4.79 6.76
CA LYS A 181 6.39 -3.89 6.85
C LYS A 181 6.46 -3.17 8.20
N HIS A 182 5.32 -2.73 8.74
CA HIS A 182 5.28 -1.97 9.98
C HIS A 182 4.36 -2.58 11.02
N THR A 183 4.77 -2.48 12.29
CA THR A 183 3.94 -2.79 13.45
C THR A 183 3.30 -1.51 13.97
N PRO A 184 1.94 -1.44 14.06
CA PRO A 184 1.28 -0.31 14.67
C PRO A 184 1.76 -0.07 16.09
N GLN A 185 2.13 1.17 16.41
CA GLN A 185 2.62 1.55 17.73
C GLN A 185 1.51 1.98 18.71
N GLN A 186 0.32 2.22 18.19
CA GLN A 186 -0.82 2.69 18.98
C GLN A 186 -1.99 1.70 18.86
N GLY A 187 -2.64 1.51 19.99
CA GLY A 187 -3.80 0.62 20.08
C GLY A 187 -3.44 -0.87 20.06
N LEU A 188 -4.37 -1.67 20.58
CA LEU A 188 -4.25 -3.12 20.59
C LEU A 188 -5.12 -3.71 19.49
N THR A 189 -4.47 -4.23 18.46
CA THR A 189 -5.08 -4.94 17.32
C THR A 189 -4.31 -6.23 17.06
N LEU A 190 -4.82 -7.10 16.19
CA LEU A 190 -4.04 -8.27 15.74
C LEU A 190 -2.73 -7.86 15.06
N ARG A 191 -2.75 -6.72 14.34
CA ARG A 191 -1.55 -6.21 13.66
C ARG A 191 -0.48 -5.72 14.62
N SER A 192 -0.85 -5.27 15.82
CA SER A 192 0.13 -4.87 16.85
C SER A 192 0.77 -6.06 17.58
N LEU A 193 0.33 -7.28 17.30
CA LEU A 193 0.89 -8.51 17.87
C LEU A 193 1.87 -9.23 16.94
N THR A 194 2.15 -8.70 15.75
CA THR A 194 3.00 -9.39 14.76
C THR A 194 3.97 -8.43 14.10
N HIS A 195 5.13 -8.96 13.66
CA HIS A 195 6.14 -8.23 12.90
C HIS A 195 6.14 -8.58 11.42
N HIS A 196 5.95 -9.86 11.07
CA HIS A 196 6.23 -10.38 9.73
C HIS A 196 4.98 -10.74 8.96
N LEU A 197 3.92 -11.14 9.66
CA LEU A 197 2.66 -11.57 9.07
C LEU A 197 1.51 -10.64 9.44
N SER A 198 0.60 -10.46 8.50
CA SER A 198 -0.65 -9.76 8.74
C SER A 198 -1.83 -10.56 8.16
N LEU A 199 -2.92 -10.62 8.94
CA LEU A 199 -4.19 -11.18 8.47
C LEU A 199 -4.98 -10.09 7.74
N CYS A 200 -5.25 -10.32 6.46
CA CYS A 200 -6.11 -9.49 5.64
C CYS A 200 -7.39 -10.25 5.30
N MET A 201 -8.55 -9.68 5.64
CA MET A 201 -9.85 -10.35 5.39
C MET A 201 -10.51 -9.97 4.06
N PRO A 202 -10.47 -8.72 3.57
CA PRO A 202 -11.11 -8.38 2.30
C PRO A 202 -10.44 -9.12 1.15
N TRP A 203 -11.23 -9.88 0.40
CA TRP A 203 -10.78 -10.57 -0.82
C TRP A 203 -11.10 -9.77 -2.09
N GLU A 204 -11.89 -8.72 -1.96
CA GLU A 204 -12.39 -7.89 -3.07
C GLU A 204 -11.30 -7.00 -3.67
N VAL A 205 -10.17 -6.86 -2.99
CA VAL A 205 -9.02 -6.09 -3.46
C VAL A 205 -7.84 -7.01 -3.69
N GLU A 206 -7.36 -7.04 -4.93
CA GLU A 206 -6.18 -7.80 -5.33
C GLU A 206 -4.91 -6.95 -5.11
N PRO A 207 -3.95 -7.39 -4.28
CA PRO A 207 -2.65 -6.75 -4.22
C PRO A 207 -1.81 -7.12 -5.45
N LEU A 208 -1.30 -6.12 -6.14
CA LEU A 208 -0.35 -6.28 -7.23
C LEU A 208 1.05 -6.00 -6.70
N TRP A 209 1.90 -7.01 -6.72
CA TRP A 209 3.27 -6.92 -6.23
C TRP A 209 4.27 -6.72 -7.36
N PHE A 210 5.17 -5.78 -7.16
CA PHE A 210 6.37 -5.62 -7.94
C PHE A 210 7.57 -5.61 -7.00
N ASP A 211 8.44 -6.58 -7.16
CA ASP A 211 9.66 -6.71 -6.36
C ASP A 211 10.88 -6.49 -7.26
N LEU A 212 11.70 -5.54 -6.91
CA LEU A 212 12.98 -5.25 -7.55
C LEU A 212 14.08 -5.07 -6.49
N ASP A 213 14.20 -6.07 -5.65
CA ASP A 213 15.10 -6.09 -4.51
C ASP A 213 16.58 -6.18 -4.91
N SER A 214 16.88 -6.86 -6.02
CA SER A 214 18.24 -6.98 -6.55
C SER A 214 18.87 -5.64 -6.98
N ALA A 215 18.10 -4.57 -6.99
CA ALA A 215 18.54 -3.26 -7.38
C ALA A 215 19.08 -2.47 -6.19
N ARG A 216 20.12 -1.66 -6.40
CA ARG A 216 20.55 -0.68 -5.42
C ARG A 216 19.68 0.57 -5.52
N LEU A 217 18.92 0.84 -4.46
CA LEU A 217 18.30 2.13 -4.24
C LEU A 217 19.15 2.91 -3.22
N ASP A 218 19.41 4.18 -3.52
CA ASP A 218 20.15 5.05 -2.61
C ASP A 218 19.34 5.32 -1.34
N ASP A 219 20.00 5.72 -0.25
CA ASP A 219 19.34 6.08 1.01
C ASP A 219 18.55 7.41 0.91
N VAL A 220 18.59 8.07 -0.23
CA VAL A 220 17.82 9.28 -0.55
C VAL A 220 16.97 9.04 -1.79
N LEU A 221 15.68 9.30 -1.68
CA LEU A 221 14.72 9.22 -2.77
C LEU A 221 14.28 10.64 -3.18
N ASN A 222 14.59 11.06 -4.40
CA ASN A 222 14.20 12.36 -4.95
C ASN A 222 13.04 12.22 -5.92
N LEU A 223 11.92 12.89 -5.61
CA LEU A 223 10.69 12.89 -6.39
C LEU A 223 10.47 14.27 -7.02
N LEU A 224 10.40 14.35 -8.34
CA LEU A 224 9.95 15.56 -9.04
C LEU A 224 8.44 15.62 -9.01
N LEU A 225 7.87 16.58 -8.32
CA LEU A 225 6.44 16.85 -8.25
C LEU A 225 6.07 17.85 -9.35
N LEU A 226 5.27 17.41 -10.31
CA LEU A 226 4.70 18.23 -11.38
C LEU A 226 3.21 18.46 -11.11
N PRO A 227 2.80 19.62 -10.56
CA PRO A 227 1.41 19.88 -10.17
C PRO A 227 0.54 20.26 -11.40
N TRP A 228 0.58 19.44 -12.42
CA TRP A 228 -0.14 19.64 -13.67
C TRP A 228 -1.58 19.12 -13.57
N PRO A 229 -2.57 19.78 -14.23
CA PRO A 229 -2.47 21.03 -14.99
C PRO A 229 -2.25 22.25 -14.10
N LEU A 230 -1.51 23.24 -14.64
CA LEU A 230 -1.25 24.49 -13.92
C LEU A 230 -2.51 25.40 -13.88
N GLU A 231 -3.42 25.22 -14.84
CA GLU A 231 -4.72 25.88 -14.91
C GLU A 231 -5.81 24.83 -15.13
N VAL A 232 -6.92 24.94 -14.43
CA VAL A 232 -8.14 24.15 -14.60
C VAL A 232 -9.31 25.09 -14.84
N LYS A 233 -10.01 24.95 -15.95
CA LYS A 233 -11.16 25.78 -16.33
C LYS A 233 -12.46 25.16 -15.81
N ALA A 234 -13.47 25.98 -15.51
CA ALA A 234 -14.80 25.45 -15.17
C ALA A 234 -15.37 24.59 -16.29
N THR A 235 -15.10 24.99 -17.55
CA THR A 235 -15.54 24.29 -18.76
C THR A 235 -14.92 22.90 -18.95
N ASP A 236 -13.87 22.57 -18.20
CA ASP A 236 -13.26 21.24 -18.20
C ASP A 236 -14.13 20.23 -17.45
N PHE A 237 -15.11 20.70 -16.65
CA PHE A 237 -16.13 19.90 -15.98
C PHE A 237 -17.43 19.97 -16.75
N GLN A 238 -17.98 18.84 -17.10
CA GLN A 238 -19.23 18.75 -17.87
C GLN A 238 -20.22 17.81 -17.18
N CYS A 239 -21.47 18.25 -17.07
CA CYS A 239 -22.55 17.39 -16.63
C CYS A 239 -22.88 16.38 -17.73
N VAL A 240 -22.87 15.09 -17.39
CA VAL A 240 -23.27 14.02 -18.30
C VAL A 240 -24.70 13.64 -18.01
N ASN A 241 -25.59 13.86 -18.97
CA ASN A 241 -26.95 13.39 -18.88
C ASN A 241 -26.98 11.87 -19.03
N SER A 242 -27.10 11.16 -17.93
CA SER A 242 -27.40 9.74 -17.99
C SER A 242 -28.80 9.57 -18.53
N GLY A 243 -28.93 9.03 -19.72
CA GLY A 243 -30.24 8.70 -20.34
C GLY A 243 -31.03 7.60 -19.61
N SER A 244 -30.65 7.24 -18.39
CA SER A 244 -31.37 6.34 -17.52
C SER A 244 -32.11 7.16 -16.47
N GLY A 245 -33.45 7.16 -16.52
CA GLY A 245 -34.34 7.87 -15.59
C GLY A 245 -34.16 7.58 -14.08
N LEU A 246 -33.13 6.88 -13.69
CA LEU A 246 -32.73 6.63 -12.30
C LEU A 246 -32.05 7.84 -11.63
N SER A 247 -31.38 8.72 -12.41
CA SER A 247 -30.72 9.91 -11.88
C SER A 247 -31.71 10.99 -11.47
N GLU A 248 -32.82 11.16 -12.23
CA GLU A 248 -33.87 12.14 -11.93
C GLU A 248 -34.63 11.82 -10.64
N LEU A 249 -34.81 10.52 -10.35
CA LEU A 249 -35.54 10.06 -9.15
C LEU A 249 -34.76 10.24 -7.85
N ARG A 250 -33.42 10.38 -7.91
CA ARG A 250 -32.56 10.44 -6.72
C ARG A 250 -31.95 11.82 -6.44
N GLY A 251 -32.12 12.78 -7.32
CA GLY A 251 -31.48 14.08 -7.21
C GLY A 251 -29.96 14.02 -7.38
N ASP A 252 -29.45 13.06 -8.16
CA ASP A 252 -28.04 12.85 -8.47
C ASP A 252 -27.79 13.11 -9.96
N SER A 253 -26.60 13.60 -10.31
CA SER A 253 -26.12 13.75 -11.68
C SER A 253 -24.73 13.15 -11.82
N LEU A 254 -24.27 12.94 -13.06
CA LEU A 254 -22.90 12.53 -13.35
C LEU A 254 -22.13 13.71 -13.93
N PHE A 255 -20.83 13.75 -13.65
CA PHE A 255 -19.92 14.69 -14.29
C PHE A 255 -18.69 13.98 -14.83
N GLU A 256 -18.11 14.58 -15.86
CA GLU A 256 -16.80 14.22 -16.41
C GLU A 256 -15.87 15.40 -16.33
N TYR A 257 -14.59 15.10 -16.13
CA TYR A 257 -13.50 16.05 -16.28
C TYR A 257 -12.72 15.70 -17.55
N SER A 258 -12.55 16.69 -18.43
CA SER A 258 -11.80 16.52 -19.67
C SER A 258 -11.07 17.80 -20.04
N ARG A 259 -9.92 17.68 -20.66
CA ARG A 259 -9.19 18.77 -21.27
C ARG A 259 -8.58 18.32 -22.60
N PRO A 260 -8.29 19.23 -23.51
CA PRO A 260 -7.58 18.90 -24.75
C PRO A 260 -6.19 18.31 -24.47
N SER A 261 -5.78 17.31 -25.24
CA SER A 261 -4.42 16.83 -25.26
C SER A 261 -3.50 17.87 -25.88
N ARG A 262 -2.29 17.97 -25.35
CA ARG A 262 -1.23 18.78 -25.96
C ARG A 262 -0.58 18.02 -27.12
N PRO A 263 0.04 18.75 -28.07
CA PRO A 263 0.86 18.14 -29.12
C PRO A 263 2.02 17.31 -28.50
N ASP A 264 2.32 16.17 -29.12
CA ASP A 264 3.35 15.23 -28.64
C ASP A 264 4.71 15.90 -28.40
N SER A 265 5.13 16.78 -29.33
CA SER A 265 6.40 17.51 -29.21
C SER A 265 6.46 18.50 -28.06
N GLU A 266 5.32 19.02 -27.62
CA GLU A 266 5.22 19.89 -26.44
C GLU A 266 5.32 19.09 -25.16
N VAL A 267 4.62 17.95 -25.10
CA VAL A 267 4.68 17.03 -23.94
C VAL A 267 6.10 16.52 -23.75
N GLU A 268 6.74 16.06 -24.84
CA GLU A 268 8.11 15.58 -24.79
C GLU A 268 9.08 16.64 -24.25
N ARG A 269 9.03 17.83 -24.83
CA ARG A 269 9.88 18.96 -24.42
C ARG A 269 9.65 19.36 -22.98
N TRP A 270 8.38 19.44 -22.56
CA TRP A 270 8.00 19.84 -21.21
C TRP A 270 8.51 18.86 -20.15
N VAL A 271 8.27 17.55 -20.35
CA VAL A 271 8.70 16.54 -19.38
C VAL A 271 10.22 16.44 -19.33
N LEU A 272 10.88 16.46 -20.48
CA LEU A 272 12.35 16.42 -20.55
C LEU A 272 12.97 17.64 -19.86
N ASP A 273 12.50 18.85 -20.17
CA ASP A 273 13.00 20.09 -19.57
C ASP A 273 12.78 20.09 -18.04
N ALA A 274 11.61 19.64 -17.56
CA ALA A 274 11.34 19.52 -16.13
C ALA A 274 12.32 18.56 -15.43
N ILE A 275 12.59 17.40 -16.04
CA ILE A 275 13.55 16.42 -15.52
C ILE A 275 14.96 17.03 -15.48
N GLU A 276 15.40 17.69 -16.55
CA GLU A 276 16.74 18.28 -16.62
C GLU A 276 16.92 19.47 -15.65
N ARG A 277 15.87 20.25 -15.43
CA ARG A 277 15.88 21.31 -14.41
C ARG A 277 15.92 20.72 -12.99
N ALA A 278 15.19 19.65 -12.74
CA ALA A 278 15.21 18.94 -11.46
C ALA A 278 16.57 18.32 -11.16
N LYS A 279 17.22 17.71 -12.15
CA LYS A 279 18.57 17.13 -12.01
C LYS A 279 19.65 18.15 -11.67
N ARG A 280 19.40 19.45 -11.87
CA ARG A 280 20.29 20.51 -11.41
C ARG A 280 20.15 20.82 -9.92
N GLN A 281 19.04 20.40 -9.30
CA GLN A 281 18.78 20.62 -7.87
C GLN A 281 19.26 19.45 -7.00
N VAL A 282 19.33 18.25 -7.56
CA VAL A 282 19.67 17.02 -6.84
C VAL A 282 20.63 16.14 -7.64
N SER A 283 21.46 15.37 -6.95
CA SER A 283 22.47 14.50 -7.57
C SER A 283 21.85 13.38 -8.44
N LYS A 284 20.68 12.88 -8.06
CA LYS A 284 19.96 11.83 -8.77
C LYS A 284 18.46 12.05 -8.61
N LEU A 285 17.73 11.95 -9.70
CA LEU A 285 16.28 11.97 -9.71
C LEU A 285 15.75 10.54 -9.85
N HIS A 286 14.77 10.15 -9.04
CA HIS A 286 14.25 8.79 -9.00
C HIS A 286 12.87 8.64 -9.64
N ALA A 287 12.01 9.64 -9.45
CA ALA A 287 10.65 9.59 -9.99
C ALA A 287 10.13 10.97 -10.39
N VAL A 288 9.22 10.95 -11.35
CA VAL A 288 8.32 12.07 -11.68
C VAL A 288 6.92 11.69 -11.23
N VAL A 289 6.27 12.55 -10.44
CA VAL A 289 4.94 12.31 -9.90
C VAL A 289 4.01 13.44 -10.34
N LEU A 290 2.91 13.07 -10.98
CA LEU A 290 1.83 13.96 -11.39
C LEU A 290 0.54 13.61 -10.62
N PRO A 291 -0.37 14.56 -10.40
CA PRO A 291 -1.60 14.33 -9.65
C PRO A 291 -2.61 13.44 -10.40
N GLU A 292 -3.77 13.25 -9.78
CA GLU A 292 -4.93 12.59 -10.38
C GLU A 292 -5.40 13.33 -11.64
N LEU A 293 -5.83 12.58 -12.65
CA LEU A 293 -6.33 13.11 -13.93
C LEU A 293 -5.38 14.13 -14.59
N ALA A 294 -4.07 13.89 -14.51
CA ALA A 294 -3.07 14.83 -15.00
C ALA A 294 -2.79 14.69 -16.50
N LEU A 295 -2.65 13.47 -17.02
CA LEU A 295 -2.28 13.21 -18.41
C LEU A 295 -3.39 12.50 -19.17
N THR A 296 -3.50 12.77 -20.49
CA THR A 296 -4.25 11.90 -21.38
C THR A 296 -3.45 10.65 -21.70
N ARG A 297 -4.09 9.60 -22.24
CA ARG A 297 -3.40 8.36 -22.66
C ARG A 297 -2.33 8.64 -23.72
N SER A 298 -2.54 9.59 -24.61
CA SER A 298 -1.55 9.99 -25.61
C SER A 298 -0.36 10.69 -24.96
N GLU A 299 -0.61 11.67 -24.08
CA GLU A 299 0.44 12.37 -23.33
C GLU A 299 1.24 11.41 -22.44
N TRP A 300 0.56 10.42 -21.81
CA TRP A 300 1.24 9.39 -21.02
C TRP A 300 2.30 8.64 -21.83
N LYS A 301 1.97 8.18 -23.04
CA LYS A 301 2.91 7.43 -23.88
C LYS A 301 4.19 8.21 -24.19
N ILE A 302 4.06 9.51 -24.41
CA ILE A 302 5.20 10.40 -24.66
C ILE A 302 6.02 10.60 -23.38
N ALA A 303 5.33 10.91 -22.27
CA ALA A 303 5.97 11.13 -20.98
C ALA A 303 6.68 9.84 -20.49
N GLU A 304 6.08 8.67 -20.69
CA GLU A 304 6.65 7.35 -20.39
C GLU A 304 7.95 7.12 -21.17
N ALA A 305 7.94 7.38 -22.47
CA ALA A 305 9.14 7.25 -23.29
C ALA A 305 10.27 8.20 -22.83
N VAL A 306 9.94 9.41 -22.41
CA VAL A 306 10.90 10.36 -21.82
C VAL A 306 11.43 9.84 -20.49
N ALA A 307 10.57 9.37 -19.61
CA ALA A 307 10.95 8.84 -18.30
C ALA A 307 11.89 7.64 -18.40
N ILE A 308 11.57 6.68 -19.29
CA ILE A 308 12.42 5.50 -19.57
C ILE A 308 13.81 5.96 -20.04
N ARG A 309 13.88 6.84 -21.04
CA ARG A 309 15.17 7.37 -21.55
C ARG A 309 15.97 8.13 -20.49
N SER A 310 15.26 8.79 -19.58
CA SER A 310 15.89 9.57 -18.50
C SER A 310 16.27 8.73 -17.27
N GLY A 311 15.91 7.43 -17.27
CA GLY A 311 16.17 6.48 -16.17
C GLY A 311 15.38 6.79 -14.90
N VAL A 312 14.19 7.39 -15.02
CA VAL A 312 13.34 7.75 -13.88
C VAL A 312 12.00 7.02 -13.94
N MET A 313 11.40 6.78 -12.79
CA MET A 313 10.02 6.28 -12.66
C MET A 313 9.03 7.38 -13.02
N LEU A 314 7.87 7.03 -13.56
CA LEU A 314 6.77 7.95 -13.82
C LEU A 314 5.49 7.46 -13.14
N ILE A 315 4.85 8.31 -12.35
CA ILE A 315 3.57 8.06 -11.68
C ILE A 315 2.61 9.18 -12.06
N SER A 316 1.45 8.86 -12.63
CA SER A 316 0.46 9.87 -13.05
C SER A 316 -0.96 9.34 -13.08
N GLY A 317 -1.92 10.18 -12.70
CA GLY A 317 -3.33 9.99 -13.02
C GLY A 317 -3.60 10.19 -14.51
N ILE A 318 -4.58 9.44 -15.06
CA ILE A 318 -4.95 9.43 -16.48
C ILE A 318 -6.40 9.89 -16.66
N ILE A 319 -6.65 10.85 -17.56
CA ILE A 319 -7.97 11.48 -17.77
C ILE A 319 -8.90 10.59 -18.58
N ASP A 320 -8.44 10.09 -19.72
CA ASP A 320 -9.24 9.44 -20.76
C ASP A 320 -9.05 7.92 -20.78
N ASP A 321 -8.82 7.33 -19.61
CA ASP A 321 -8.68 5.88 -19.51
C ASP A 321 -10.05 5.19 -19.56
N THR A 322 -10.03 3.95 -20.02
CA THR A 322 -11.24 3.14 -20.16
C THR A 322 -10.99 1.75 -19.64
N ASP A 323 -12.01 1.12 -19.09
CA ASP A 323 -11.96 -0.28 -18.72
C ASP A 323 -11.86 -1.16 -19.97
N ASP A 324 -10.89 -2.06 -19.99
CA ASP A 324 -10.60 -2.90 -21.16
C ASP A 324 -11.74 -3.87 -21.51
N LYS A 325 -12.55 -4.25 -20.51
CA LYS A 325 -13.65 -5.22 -20.68
C LYS A 325 -14.94 -4.55 -21.13
N SER A 326 -15.29 -3.43 -20.52
CA SER A 326 -16.57 -2.74 -20.72
C SER A 326 -16.48 -1.54 -21.66
N GLY A 327 -15.28 -0.98 -21.88
CA GLY A 327 -15.06 0.26 -22.62
C GLY A 327 -15.57 1.52 -21.90
N LEU A 328 -16.02 1.39 -20.65
CA LEU A 328 -16.56 2.51 -19.87
C LEU A 328 -15.43 3.44 -19.38
N PRO A 329 -15.70 4.74 -19.19
CA PRO A 329 -14.74 5.70 -18.65
C PRO A 329 -14.22 5.23 -17.29
N MET A 330 -12.93 5.38 -17.06
CA MET A 330 -12.28 4.96 -15.82
C MET A 330 -11.25 5.99 -15.39
N ASN A 331 -11.30 6.38 -14.11
CA ASN A 331 -10.23 7.13 -13.47
C ASN A 331 -9.17 6.14 -13.01
N SER A 332 -7.94 6.33 -13.46
CA SER A 332 -6.84 5.43 -13.14
C SER A 332 -5.53 6.18 -12.92
N CYS A 333 -4.58 5.53 -12.28
CA CYS A 333 -3.18 5.93 -12.35
C CYS A 333 -2.36 4.89 -13.11
N ARG A 334 -1.27 5.36 -13.71
CA ARG A 334 -0.25 4.51 -14.32
C ARG A 334 1.09 4.74 -13.64
N ILE A 335 1.85 3.67 -13.50
CA ILE A 335 3.13 3.64 -12.83
C ILE A 335 4.11 2.95 -13.76
N GLN A 336 5.05 3.71 -14.34
CA GLN A 336 6.17 3.18 -15.09
C GLN A 336 7.36 3.07 -14.16
N MET A 337 7.85 1.86 -13.96
CA MET A 337 9.01 1.63 -13.11
C MET A 337 10.30 2.12 -13.77
N MET A 338 11.27 2.52 -12.98
CA MET A 338 12.60 2.86 -13.48
C MET A 338 13.41 1.59 -13.76
N SER A 339 14.35 1.70 -14.71
CA SER A 339 15.41 0.68 -14.84
C SER A 339 16.41 0.88 -13.72
N LEU A 340 16.58 -0.13 -12.89
CA LEU A 340 17.60 -0.11 -11.85
C LEU A 340 18.83 -0.90 -12.31
N PRO A 341 20.06 -0.44 -11.99
CA PRO A 341 21.26 -1.17 -12.35
C PRO A 341 21.28 -2.52 -11.64
N THR A 342 21.44 -3.57 -12.41
CA THR A 342 21.65 -4.93 -11.90
C THR A 342 22.97 -5.02 -11.13
N ARG A 343 23.06 -5.91 -10.13
CA ARG A 343 24.30 -6.17 -9.39
C ARG A 343 25.42 -6.58 -10.38
N PRO A 344 26.69 -6.18 -10.14
CA PRO A 344 27.82 -6.64 -10.95
C PRO A 344 27.88 -8.17 -10.93
N GLY A 345 27.85 -8.80 -12.12
CA GLY A 345 27.89 -10.25 -12.28
C GLY A 345 26.58 -10.90 -12.74
N ALA A 346 25.46 -10.17 -12.79
CA ALA A 346 24.26 -10.66 -13.47
C ALA A 346 24.46 -10.55 -14.99
N GLU A 347 24.20 -11.64 -15.73
CA GLU A 347 24.24 -11.63 -17.20
C GLU A 347 23.32 -10.53 -17.73
N THR A 348 23.86 -9.63 -18.53
CA THR A 348 23.12 -8.61 -19.27
C THR A 348 22.27 -9.28 -20.35
N VAL A 349 21.12 -9.80 -19.98
CA VAL A 349 20.04 -10.00 -20.93
C VAL A 349 19.62 -8.60 -21.39
N ALA A 350 19.52 -8.37 -22.70
CA ALA A 350 19.05 -7.10 -23.27
C ALA A 350 17.80 -6.66 -22.50
N ALA A 351 17.93 -5.58 -21.73
CA ALA A 351 16.96 -5.22 -20.72
C ALA A 351 15.62 -4.95 -21.41
N ALA A 352 14.65 -5.79 -21.14
CA ALA A 352 13.26 -5.47 -21.48
C ALA A 352 12.89 -4.11 -20.85
N PRO A 353 12.05 -3.30 -21.50
CA PRO A 353 11.62 -2.05 -20.92
C PRO A 353 11.02 -2.32 -19.52
N PRO A 354 11.29 -1.46 -18.53
CA PRO A 354 10.77 -1.65 -17.19
C PRO A 354 9.24 -1.75 -17.23
N PRO A 355 8.62 -2.59 -16.39
CA PRO A 355 7.18 -2.82 -16.45
C PRO A 355 6.39 -1.57 -16.09
N ALA A 356 5.24 -1.42 -16.74
CA ALA A 356 4.23 -0.42 -16.41
C ALA A 356 3.01 -1.09 -15.77
N PHE A 357 2.45 -0.45 -14.74
CA PHE A 357 1.27 -0.91 -14.03
C PHE A 357 0.13 0.10 -14.17
N ARG A 358 -1.10 -0.40 -14.13
CA ARG A 358 -2.32 0.40 -14.11
C ARG A 358 -3.16 0.02 -12.90
N GLN A 359 -3.58 1.03 -12.15
CA GLN A 359 -4.50 0.88 -11.03
C GLN A 359 -5.72 1.78 -11.24
N ALA A 360 -6.92 1.21 -11.21
CA ALA A 360 -8.16 1.95 -11.25
C ALA A 360 -8.45 2.59 -9.90
N LYS A 361 -9.12 3.74 -9.91
CA LYS A 361 -9.70 4.36 -8.71
C LYS A 361 -10.81 3.48 -8.16
N HIS A 362 -10.90 3.34 -6.86
CA HIS A 362 -11.82 2.43 -6.21
C HIS A 362 -13.10 3.08 -5.72
N HIS A 363 -13.12 4.42 -5.64
CA HIS A 363 -14.27 5.19 -5.19
C HIS A 363 -14.49 6.42 -6.06
N ARG A 364 -15.73 6.65 -6.46
CA ARG A 364 -16.10 7.85 -7.21
C ARG A 364 -16.04 9.08 -6.32
N TRP A 365 -15.58 10.19 -6.88
CA TRP A 365 -15.74 11.48 -6.25
C TRP A 365 -17.19 11.95 -6.34
N CYS A 366 -17.70 12.51 -5.24
CA CYS A 366 -19.02 13.13 -5.19
C CYS A 366 -18.88 14.60 -4.83
N LEU A 367 -19.16 15.47 -5.78
CA LEU A 367 -19.25 16.90 -5.57
C LEU A 367 -20.60 17.26 -4.96
N ASP A 368 -20.61 17.73 -3.74
CA ASP A 368 -21.77 18.32 -3.11
C ASP A 368 -21.92 19.82 -3.48
N ARG A 369 -23.03 20.43 -3.04
CA ARG A 369 -23.30 21.85 -3.30
C ARG A 369 -22.15 22.75 -2.82
N HIS A 370 -21.56 22.46 -1.66
CA HIS A 370 -20.50 23.28 -1.11
C HIS A 370 -19.25 23.23 -2.01
N GLN A 371 -18.88 22.03 -2.44
CA GLN A 371 -17.75 21.82 -3.34
C GLN A 371 -17.95 22.44 -4.72
N VAL A 372 -19.18 22.29 -5.30
CA VAL A 372 -19.52 22.95 -6.58
C VAL A 372 -19.32 24.47 -6.48
N LEU A 373 -19.73 25.09 -5.37
CA LEU A 373 -19.53 26.53 -5.14
C LEU A 373 -18.08 26.88 -4.83
N GLN A 374 -17.40 26.08 -4.02
CA GLN A 374 -16.00 26.27 -3.63
C GLN A 374 -15.07 26.24 -4.85
N TYR A 375 -15.33 25.35 -5.81
CA TYR A 375 -14.55 25.24 -7.05
C TYR A 375 -15.09 26.10 -8.19
N ASP A 376 -16.10 26.96 -7.92
CA ASP A 376 -16.73 27.82 -8.93
C ASP A 376 -17.18 27.03 -10.20
N LEU A 377 -17.89 25.94 -9.96
CA LEU A 377 -18.40 25.04 -11.01
C LEU A 377 -19.90 25.19 -11.26
N GLY A 378 -20.58 26.14 -10.59
CA GLY A 378 -22.04 26.29 -10.65
C GLY A 378 -22.59 26.64 -12.04
N GLY A 379 -21.74 27.15 -12.96
CA GLY A 379 -22.10 27.35 -14.35
C GLY A 379 -22.11 26.09 -15.22
N GLN A 380 -21.49 25.01 -14.74
CA GLN A 380 -21.30 23.76 -15.48
C GLN A 380 -22.03 22.58 -14.83
N LEU A 381 -22.09 22.58 -13.49
CA LEU A 381 -22.68 21.50 -12.70
C LEU A 381 -23.88 22.01 -11.88
N PRO A 382 -24.96 21.22 -11.79
CA PRO A 382 -26.15 21.63 -11.05
C PRO A 382 -25.87 21.61 -9.54
N SER A 383 -25.82 22.79 -8.91
CA SER A 383 -25.56 22.93 -7.47
C SER A 383 -26.70 22.43 -6.56
N ALA A 384 -27.88 22.13 -7.14
CA ALA A 384 -29.00 21.55 -6.41
C ALA A 384 -28.91 20.03 -6.23
N LEU A 385 -28.02 19.37 -7.00
CA LEU A 385 -27.86 17.93 -7.04
C LEU A 385 -26.48 17.53 -6.50
N ARG A 386 -26.33 16.27 -6.13
CA ARG A 386 -25.00 15.67 -5.95
C ARG A 386 -24.47 15.25 -7.32
N CYS A 387 -23.24 15.64 -7.61
CA CYS A 387 -22.62 15.33 -8.89
C CYS A 387 -21.55 14.26 -8.69
N TRP A 388 -21.82 13.04 -9.16
CA TRP A 388 -20.90 11.92 -9.05
C TRP A 388 -19.98 11.86 -10.27
N GLU A 389 -18.73 11.55 -10.02
CA GLU A 389 -17.76 11.27 -11.09
C GLU A 389 -18.26 10.12 -11.98
N ASN A 390 -18.29 10.35 -13.30
CA ASN A 390 -18.62 9.31 -14.27
C ASN A 390 -17.40 8.41 -14.50
N SER A 391 -17.13 7.53 -13.55
CA SER A 391 -16.03 6.58 -13.60
C SER A 391 -16.52 5.18 -13.31
N HIS A 392 -16.12 4.23 -14.13
CA HIS A 392 -16.36 2.82 -13.89
C HIS A 392 -15.50 2.33 -12.73
N ILE A 393 -16.11 1.61 -11.79
CA ILE A 393 -15.40 0.92 -10.71
C ILE A 393 -15.37 -0.56 -11.09
N GLY A 394 -14.26 -0.98 -11.66
CA GLY A 394 -14.03 -2.35 -12.09
C GLY A 394 -13.34 -3.21 -11.03
N ASP A 395 -12.42 -4.06 -11.48
CA ASP A 395 -11.61 -4.90 -10.62
C ASP A 395 -10.75 -4.02 -9.69
N ARG A 396 -10.88 -4.21 -8.38
CA ARG A 396 -10.12 -3.45 -7.40
C ARG A 396 -8.74 -4.07 -7.21
N ARG A 397 -7.71 -3.30 -7.55
CA ARG A 397 -6.32 -3.70 -7.43
C ARG A 397 -5.54 -2.60 -6.73
N ILE A 398 -4.68 -2.98 -5.79
CA ILE A 398 -3.77 -2.05 -5.13
C ILE A 398 -2.33 -2.44 -5.41
N PHE A 399 -1.56 -1.51 -5.93
CA PHE A 399 -0.16 -1.71 -6.30
C PHE A 399 0.76 -1.52 -5.10
N PHE A 400 1.70 -2.47 -4.95
CA PHE A 400 2.81 -2.40 -4.02
C PHE A 400 4.11 -2.65 -4.77
N ALA A 401 5.06 -1.75 -4.64
CA ALA A 401 6.41 -1.95 -5.14
C ALA A 401 7.41 -2.01 -3.99
N HIS A 402 8.26 -3.04 -4.01
CA HIS A 402 9.40 -3.17 -3.12
C HIS A 402 10.68 -2.94 -3.91
N LEU A 403 11.49 -1.97 -3.51
CA LEU A 403 12.68 -1.51 -4.23
C LEU A 403 13.89 -1.43 -3.29
N GLY A 404 15.01 -2.00 -3.76
CA GLY A 404 16.32 -1.82 -3.14
C GLY A 404 16.42 -2.34 -1.70
N GLY A 405 15.58 -3.29 -1.31
CA GLY A 405 15.59 -3.91 0.01
C GLY A 405 15.04 -3.05 1.15
N TRP A 406 14.60 -1.79 0.88
CA TRP A 406 14.12 -0.93 1.95
C TRP A 406 12.85 -0.14 1.63
N LEU A 407 12.64 0.31 0.39
CA LEU A 407 11.46 1.11 0.02
C LEU A 407 10.32 0.20 -0.40
N THR A 408 9.21 0.26 0.32
CA THR A 408 7.93 -0.31 -0.10
C THR A 408 6.94 0.82 -0.27
N PHE A 409 6.44 1.04 -1.49
CA PHE A 409 5.47 2.10 -1.72
C PHE A 409 4.18 1.61 -2.36
N SER A 410 3.12 2.39 -2.18
CA SER A 410 1.82 2.21 -2.80
C SER A 410 1.27 3.54 -3.29
N VAL A 411 0.36 3.50 -4.27
CA VAL A 411 -0.30 4.70 -4.83
C VAL A 411 -1.80 4.62 -4.54
N LEU A 412 -2.38 5.74 -4.09
CA LEU A 412 -3.82 5.91 -3.91
C LEU A 412 -4.34 7.02 -4.81
N ILE A 413 -5.62 6.94 -5.19
CA ILE A 413 -6.26 7.94 -6.03
C ILE A 413 -7.38 8.61 -5.25
N CYS A 414 -7.16 9.85 -4.83
CA CYS A 414 -8.12 10.77 -4.23
C CYS A 414 -8.98 10.15 -3.11
N GLU A 415 -10.25 9.87 -3.37
CA GLU A 415 -11.20 9.29 -2.42
C GLU A 415 -10.70 7.98 -1.78
N ASP A 416 -9.82 7.26 -2.44
CA ASP A 416 -9.26 6.01 -1.92
C ASP A 416 -8.41 6.23 -0.66
N LEU A 417 -7.84 7.43 -0.49
CA LEU A 417 -7.17 7.82 0.75
C LEU A 417 -8.13 7.94 1.94
N ALA A 418 -9.37 8.38 1.67
CA ALA A 418 -10.36 8.67 2.71
C ALA A 418 -11.26 7.47 3.06
N ARG A 419 -11.37 6.50 2.17
CA ARG A 419 -12.30 5.38 2.33
C ARG A 419 -11.66 4.20 3.06
N GLN A 420 -12.40 3.68 4.05
CA GLN A 420 -11.92 2.53 4.83
C GLN A 420 -12.09 1.23 4.04
N ASP A 421 -13.26 1.03 3.42
CA ASP A 421 -13.57 -0.18 2.67
C ASP A 421 -13.34 0.01 1.18
N PRO A 422 -12.77 -0.99 0.51
CA PRO A 422 -12.12 -2.19 1.04
C PRO A 422 -10.58 -2.05 1.13
N ILE A 423 -9.99 -0.91 0.71
CA ILE A 423 -8.55 -0.75 0.48
C ILE A 423 -7.75 -0.64 1.77
N ALA A 424 -8.28 0.10 2.75
CA ALA A 424 -7.52 0.46 3.94
C ALA A 424 -7.04 -0.77 4.73
N ASP A 425 -7.84 -1.85 4.73
CA ASP A 425 -7.46 -3.08 5.43
C ASP A 425 -6.26 -3.78 4.75
N VAL A 426 -6.22 -3.78 3.40
CA VAL A 426 -5.09 -4.33 2.64
C VAL A 426 -3.85 -3.45 2.82
N LEU A 427 -4.00 -2.13 2.68
CA LEU A 427 -2.91 -1.17 2.82
C LEU A 427 -2.27 -1.25 4.22
N ARG A 428 -3.11 -1.28 5.27
CA ARG A 428 -2.64 -1.42 6.66
C ARG A 428 -2.04 -2.80 6.95
N SER A 429 -2.53 -3.84 6.29
CA SER A 429 -1.98 -5.18 6.45
C SER A 429 -0.55 -5.28 5.93
N VAL A 430 -0.26 -4.68 4.79
CA VAL A 430 1.09 -4.62 4.21
C VAL A 430 1.95 -3.58 4.93
N GLY A 431 1.42 -2.38 5.19
CA GLY A 431 2.13 -1.29 5.82
C GLY A 431 3.30 -0.76 4.98
N PRO A 432 3.07 -0.28 3.74
CA PRO A 432 4.15 0.31 2.95
C PRO A 432 4.78 1.48 3.71
N ASN A 433 6.08 1.68 3.60
CA ASN A 433 6.72 2.81 4.27
C ASN A 433 6.55 4.15 3.53
N LEU A 434 6.01 4.12 2.29
CA LEU A 434 5.61 5.30 1.54
C LEU A 434 4.26 5.10 0.86
N VAL A 435 3.32 6.03 1.06
CA VAL A 435 2.05 6.11 0.32
C VAL A 435 2.03 7.41 -0.48
N ILE A 436 1.78 7.33 -1.77
CA ILE A 436 1.64 8.49 -2.66
C ILE A 436 0.17 8.60 -3.05
N ALA A 437 -0.50 9.68 -2.63
CA ALA A 437 -1.89 9.95 -2.96
C ALA A 437 -1.99 11.04 -4.05
N LEU A 438 -2.50 10.65 -5.21
CA LEU A 438 -2.75 11.54 -6.34
C LEU A 438 -4.15 12.12 -6.21
N LEU A 439 -4.28 13.44 -6.14
CA LEU A 439 -5.53 14.12 -5.84
C LEU A 439 -5.95 15.08 -6.96
N MET A 440 -7.26 15.19 -7.16
CA MET A 440 -7.90 16.28 -7.89
C MET A 440 -8.72 17.14 -6.92
N ASP A 441 -8.05 17.72 -5.93
CA ASP A 441 -8.65 18.48 -4.84
C ASP A 441 -7.99 19.88 -4.74
N GLY A 442 -8.53 20.73 -3.91
CA GLY A 442 -7.94 22.04 -3.61
C GLY A 442 -6.59 21.94 -2.86
N PRO A 443 -6.10 23.05 -2.29
CA PRO A 443 -4.78 23.10 -1.69
C PRO A 443 -4.60 22.10 -0.56
N GLN A 444 -3.42 21.53 -0.45
CA GLN A 444 -3.09 20.45 0.47
C GLN A 444 -2.69 20.98 1.85
N LEU A 445 -3.64 21.65 2.52
CA LEU A 445 -3.43 22.28 3.82
C LEU A 445 -3.59 21.28 4.97
N ALA A 446 -2.85 21.47 6.04
CA ALA A 446 -2.90 20.65 7.25
C ALA A 446 -4.29 20.60 7.91
N ALA A 447 -5.11 21.63 7.71
CA ALA A 447 -6.49 21.67 8.23
C ALA A 447 -7.50 20.89 7.39
N ARG A 448 -7.14 20.46 6.16
CA ARG A 448 -8.05 19.80 5.24
C ARG A 448 -8.08 18.28 5.44
N TRP A 449 -9.07 17.64 4.81
CA TRP A 449 -9.31 16.21 4.94
C TRP A 449 -8.10 15.32 4.55
N PRO A 450 -7.29 15.63 3.50
CA PRO A 450 -6.17 14.76 3.15
C PRO A 450 -5.16 14.61 4.28
N ALA A 451 -4.87 15.71 5.02
CA ALA A 451 -3.96 15.67 6.16
C ALA A 451 -4.45 14.77 7.30
N ARG A 452 -5.77 14.69 7.53
CA ARG A 452 -6.35 13.82 8.56
C ARG A 452 -6.11 12.36 8.23
N TYR A 453 -6.39 11.95 6.99
CA TYR A 453 -6.21 10.56 6.56
C TYR A 453 -4.74 10.18 6.38
N ALA A 454 -3.90 11.12 5.95
CA ALA A 454 -2.46 10.94 5.98
C ALA A 454 -1.95 10.69 7.40
N SER A 455 -2.48 11.41 8.40
CA SER A 455 -2.13 11.18 9.82
C SER A 455 -2.56 9.79 10.30
N VAL A 456 -3.76 9.32 9.88
CA VAL A 456 -4.22 7.96 10.23
C VAL A 456 -3.25 6.90 9.70
N LEU A 457 -2.78 7.02 8.46
CA LEU A 457 -1.82 6.08 7.88
C LEU A 457 -0.41 6.20 8.50
N ALA A 458 -0.03 7.41 8.94
CA ALA A 458 1.23 7.61 9.64
C ALA A 458 1.22 7.03 11.07
N ASP A 459 0.04 6.96 11.70
CA ASP A 459 -0.13 6.36 13.03
C ASP A 459 -0.33 4.84 12.95
N ASP A 460 -1.08 4.36 11.96
CA ASP A 460 -1.38 2.95 11.72
C ASP A 460 -1.53 2.68 10.21
N PRO A 461 -0.55 2.04 9.57
CA PRO A 461 0.52 1.19 10.10
C PRO A 461 1.85 1.89 10.42
N GLY A 462 2.03 3.15 10.09
CA GLY A 462 3.29 3.87 10.24
C GLY A 462 3.86 4.36 8.91
N SER A 463 3.03 4.37 7.86
CA SER A 463 3.41 4.82 6.51
C SER A 463 3.65 6.32 6.48
N SER A 464 4.71 6.75 5.81
CA SER A 464 4.84 8.15 5.40
C SER A 464 3.95 8.41 4.19
N VAL A 465 3.32 9.59 4.13
CA VAL A 465 2.31 9.91 3.12
C VAL A 465 2.65 11.21 2.40
N LEU A 466 2.70 11.13 1.08
CA LEU A 466 2.72 12.28 0.17
C LEU A 466 1.35 12.44 -0.48
N THR A 467 0.72 13.59 -0.35
CA THR A 467 -0.43 13.96 -1.19
C THR A 467 0.01 14.97 -2.23
N LEU A 468 -0.50 14.86 -3.45
CA LEU A 468 -0.17 15.80 -4.55
C LEU A 468 -1.45 16.13 -5.33
N THR A 469 -1.69 17.44 -5.53
CA THR A 469 -2.76 17.95 -6.37
C THR A 469 -2.22 18.92 -7.44
N SER A 470 -3.07 19.26 -8.42
CA SER A 470 -2.69 20.21 -9.46
C SER A 470 -2.73 21.67 -8.96
N LEU A 471 -1.85 22.50 -9.48
CA LEU A 471 -1.87 23.94 -9.19
C LEU A 471 -3.20 24.57 -9.62
N GLY A 472 -3.74 24.12 -10.75
CA GLY A 472 -5.02 24.62 -11.26
C GLY A 472 -6.17 24.38 -10.28
N MET A 473 -6.23 23.22 -9.64
CA MET A 473 -7.25 22.96 -8.60
C MET A 473 -7.00 23.75 -7.31
N CYS A 474 -5.75 23.94 -6.91
CA CYS A 474 -5.41 24.83 -5.78
C CYS A 474 -5.94 26.24 -6.01
N GLN A 475 -5.75 26.77 -7.21
CA GLN A 475 -6.17 28.13 -7.57
C GLN A 475 -7.69 28.27 -7.75
N ARG A 476 -8.39 27.20 -8.15
CA ARG A 476 -9.84 27.18 -8.23
C ARG A 476 -10.50 27.11 -6.85
N SER A 477 -9.87 26.44 -5.89
CA SER A 477 -10.44 26.27 -4.56
C SER A 477 -10.40 27.57 -3.77
N ARG A 478 -11.54 28.25 -3.67
CA ARG A 478 -11.68 29.50 -2.92
C ARG A 478 -12.71 29.35 -1.82
N PRO A 479 -12.51 30.03 -0.67
CA PRO A 479 -13.57 30.13 0.33
C PRO A 479 -14.82 30.73 -0.32
N VAL A 480 -15.99 30.18 -0.05
CA VAL A 480 -17.25 30.73 -0.54
C VAL A 480 -17.42 32.14 -0.03
N GLY A 481 -17.51 33.11 -0.94
CA GLY A 481 -17.63 34.56 -0.63
C GLY A 481 -16.29 35.27 -0.34
N GLY A 482 -15.14 34.60 -0.51
CA GLY A 482 -13.81 35.18 -0.30
C GLY A 482 -13.13 35.60 -1.60
N GLY A 483 -12.75 36.88 -1.70
CA GLY A 483 -11.88 37.42 -2.76
C GLY A 483 -10.41 37.37 -2.30
N GLY A 484 -9.63 36.39 -2.74
CA GLY A 484 -8.21 36.26 -2.45
C GLY A 484 -7.47 35.48 -3.52
N ALA A 485 -6.14 35.62 -3.58
CA ALA A 485 -5.32 34.76 -4.42
C ALA A 485 -5.50 33.29 -4.01
N GLY A 486 -5.58 32.39 -4.99
CA GLY A 486 -5.62 30.95 -4.70
C GLY A 486 -4.34 30.50 -4.00
N SER A 487 -4.45 29.48 -3.15
CA SER A 487 -3.28 28.87 -2.50
C SER A 487 -2.40 28.17 -3.53
N ARG A 488 -1.10 28.10 -3.24
CA ARG A 488 -0.11 27.37 -4.03
C ARG A 488 0.43 26.15 -3.30
N VAL A 489 -0.23 25.71 -2.22
CA VAL A 489 0.14 24.49 -1.47
C VAL A 489 -0.33 23.28 -2.27
N ILE A 490 0.55 22.76 -3.14
CA ILE A 490 0.27 21.70 -4.10
C ILE A 490 0.34 20.31 -3.49
N ALA A 491 1.06 20.15 -2.39
CA ALA A 491 1.30 18.86 -1.79
C ALA A 491 1.37 18.98 -0.26
N LEU A 492 1.19 17.85 0.40
CA LEU A 492 1.40 17.69 1.83
C LEU A 492 2.23 16.45 2.07
N TRP A 493 3.23 16.58 2.90
CA TRP A 493 3.99 15.47 3.46
C TRP A 493 3.58 15.20 4.89
N LYS A 494 3.43 13.95 5.24
CA LYS A 494 3.20 13.48 6.61
C LYS A 494 4.06 12.29 6.90
N ASP A 495 4.89 12.39 7.93
CA ASP A 495 5.56 11.27 8.55
C ASP A 495 5.37 11.28 10.08
N LYS A 496 5.72 10.19 10.71
CA LYS A 496 5.54 10.04 12.15
C LYS A 496 6.60 10.78 12.96
N LEU A 497 7.80 11.01 12.39
CA LEU A 497 8.93 11.62 13.08
C LEU A 497 8.86 13.14 13.08
N TYR A 498 8.65 13.72 11.89
CA TYR A 498 8.72 15.18 11.69
C TYR A 498 7.36 15.83 11.50
N GLY A 499 6.28 15.02 11.53
CA GLY A 499 4.93 15.52 11.52
C GLY A 499 4.40 15.88 10.14
N THR A 500 3.62 16.96 10.06
CA THR A 500 2.95 17.39 8.83
C THR A 500 3.65 18.61 8.25
N ARG A 501 3.89 18.62 6.92
CA ARG A 501 4.46 19.74 6.18
C ARG A 501 3.61 20.06 4.96
N GLU A 502 3.21 21.30 4.84
CA GLU A 502 2.61 21.85 3.64
C GLU A 502 3.73 22.18 2.65
N LEU A 503 3.59 21.72 1.41
CA LEU A 503 4.59 21.92 0.37
C LEU A 503 4.03 22.94 -0.64
N GLU A 504 4.47 24.17 -0.49
CA GLU A 504 4.03 25.29 -1.31
C GLU A 504 4.91 25.44 -2.55
N LEU A 505 4.29 25.58 -3.72
CA LEU A 505 4.97 25.91 -4.97
C LEU A 505 5.27 27.42 -5.01
N PRO A 506 6.53 27.87 -4.94
CA PRO A 506 6.85 29.28 -5.00
C PRO A 506 6.44 29.95 -6.33
N GLU A 507 6.22 31.23 -6.31
CA GLU A 507 6.00 32.00 -7.54
C GLU A 507 7.19 31.88 -8.49
N GLY A 508 6.90 31.82 -9.79
CA GLY A 508 7.93 31.61 -10.82
C GLY A 508 8.43 30.18 -10.94
N CYS A 509 7.89 29.23 -10.13
CA CYS A 509 8.16 27.81 -10.25
C CYS A 509 6.94 27.06 -10.80
N ASP A 510 7.21 26.01 -11.58
CA ASP A 510 6.21 25.10 -12.16
C ASP A 510 6.35 23.65 -11.66
N ALA A 511 7.38 23.38 -10.88
CA ALA A 511 7.67 22.09 -10.29
C ALA A 511 8.48 22.22 -8.99
N CYS A 512 8.58 21.13 -8.25
CA CYS A 512 9.43 21.04 -7.04
C CYS A 512 10.04 19.64 -6.95
N VAL A 513 11.23 19.53 -6.35
CA VAL A 513 11.79 18.24 -5.95
C VAL A 513 11.58 18.03 -4.46
N LEU A 514 10.92 16.95 -4.10
CA LEU A 514 10.84 16.44 -2.72
C LEU A 514 11.91 15.40 -2.51
N SER A 515 12.82 15.65 -1.57
CA SER A 515 13.83 14.69 -1.14
C SER A 515 13.40 14.01 0.15
N LEU A 516 13.43 12.68 0.12
CA LEU A 516 13.12 11.79 1.25
C LEU A 516 14.38 11.02 1.59
N ALA A 517 14.64 10.83 2.87
CA ALA A 517 15.74 10.00 3.32
C ALA A 517 15.20 8.68 3.91
N ARG A 518 15.99 7.63 3.78
CA ARG A 518 15.85 6.41 4.55
C ARG A 518 16.27 6.68 5.99
N ASP A 519 15.45 6.26 6.93
CA ASP A 519 15.76 6.25 8.36
C ASP A 519 15.33 4.90 8.92
N THR A 520 15.72 4.57 10.15
CA THR A 520 15.42 3.30 10.79
C THR A 520 14.75 3.52 12.13
N ARG A 521 13.82 2.62 12.47
CA ARG A 521 13.10 2.63 13.75
C ARG A 521 13.00 1.24 14.32
N GLU A 522 13.16 1.13 15.62
CA GLU A 522 12.77 -0.09 16.32
C GLU A 522 11.26 -0.10 16.54
N GLU A 523 10.64 -1.23 16.22
CA GLU A 523 9.22 -1.49 16.46
C GLU A 523 9.07 -2.69 17.38
N TYR A 524 8.08 -2.61 18.27
CA TYR A 524 7.78 -3.67 19.23
C TYR A 524 6.34 -4.08 19.10
N THR A 525 6.10 -5.39 19.17
CA THR A 525 4.73 -5.90 19.24
C THR A 525 4.11 -5.60 20.61
N ALA A 526 2.78 -5.57 20.67
CA ALA A 526 2.04 -5.34 21.90
C ALA A 526 2.25 -6.45 22.96
N ASP A 527 2.76 -7.61 22.57
CA ASP A 527 3.14 -8.70 23.47
C ASP A 527 4.60 -8.63 23.92
N GLY A 528 5.31 -7.56 23.61
CA GLY A 528 6.67 -7.28 24.05
C GLY A 528 7.78 -7.91 23.22
N ARG A 529 7.46 -8.55 22.09
CA ARG A 529 8.47 -9.06 21.16
C ARG A 529 9.11 -7.92 20.38
N SER A 530 10.36 -8.09 20.03
CA SER A 530 11.06 -7.30 19.04
C SER A 530 11.82 -8.27 18.14
N ASP A 531 11.88 -8.02 16.84
CA ASP A 531 12.71 -8.81 15.94
C ASP A 531 14.21 -8.46 16.06
N GLY A 532 14.55 -7.50 16.93
CA GLY A 532 15.90 -6.98 17.10
C GLY A 532 16.44 -6.24 15.88
N LYS A 533 15.57 -5.95 14.89
CA LYS A 533 15.88 -5.22 13.68
C LYS A 533 15.14 -3.90 13.66
N ALA A 534 15.79 -2.92 13.06
CA ALA A 534 15.16 -1.66 12.76
C ALA A 534 14.30 -1.79 11.50
N THR A 535 13.09 -1.24 11.54
CA THR A 535 12.22 -1.10 10.36
C THR A 535 12.59 0.19 9.63
N GLU A 536 12.75 0.10 8.32
CA GLU A 536 13.03 1.27 7.50
C GLU A 536 11.78 2.13 7.31
N VAL A 537 11.98 3.44 7.44
CA VAL A 537 10.97 4.48 7.23
C VAL A 537 11.48 5.51 6.24
N THR A 538 10.56 6.14 5.53
CA THR A 538 10.86 7.31 4.70
C THR A 538 10.59 8.58 5.49
N VAL A 539 11.55 9.51 5.52
CA VAL A 539 11.42 10.78 6.23
C VAL A 539 11.71 11.96 5.32
N TYR A 540 11.15 13.12 5.65
CA TYR A 540 11.43 14.35 4.95
C TYR A 540 12.89 14.74 5.08
N SER A 541 13.56 15.02 3.93
CA SER A 541 14.93 15.47 3.89
C SER A 541 15.08 16.88 3.29
N GLY A 542 14.24 17.23 2.29
CA GLY A 542 14.30 18.54 1.68
C GLY A 542 13.21 18.79 0.65
N PHE A 543 13.02 20.08 0.31
CA PHE A 543 12.07 20.50 -0.72
C PHE A 543 12.70 21.62 -1.54
N PHE A 544 12.88 21.39 -2.83
CA PHE A 544 13.63 22.28 -3.72
C PHE A 544 12.73 22.78 -4.86
N PRO A 545 12.44 24.09 -4.92
CA PRO A 545 11.69 24.65 -6.03
C PRO A 545 12.45 24.50 -7.34
N VAL A 546 11.73 24.19 -8.41
CA VAL A 546 12.25 24.14 -9.77
C VAL A 546 11.67 25.33 -10.54
N PRO A 547 12.50 26.36 -10.85
CA PRO A 547 12.03 27.54 -11.58
C PRO A 547 11.43 27.15 -12.94
N ALA A 548 10.40 27.86 -13.35
CA ALA A 548 9.76 27.63 -14.65
C ALA A 548 10.76 27.82 -15.80
N GLY A 549 10.71 26.94 -16.81
CA GLY A 549 11.54 27.06 -17.99
C GLY A 549 11.30 28.35 -18.75
N SER A 550 12.30 28.83 -19.48
CA SER A 550 12.21 30.04 -20.31
C SER A 550 11.20 29.93 -21.47
N ALA A 551 10.74 28.72 -21.78
CA ALA A 551 9.64 28.48 -22.69
C ALA A 551 8.31 28.67 -21.94
N ARG A 552 8.04 29.90 -21.50
CA ARG A 552 6.72 30.28 -20.99
C ARG A 552 5.75 30.34 -22.17
N ASN A 553 4.73 29.56 -22.00
CA ASN A 553 3.32 29.66 -22.45
C ASN A 553 3.04 29.92 -23.91
N PRO A 554 2.11 29.23 -24.42
CA PRO A 554 0.97 29.96 -24.94
C PRO A 554 -0.08 30.18 -23.86
#